data_6c845b8a8a11073b4fa1890572f0135d
#
_entry.id   6c845b8a8a11073b4fa1890572f0135d
#
_cell.length_a   1.000
_cell.length_b   1.000
_cell.length_c   1.000
_cell.angle_alpha   90.00
_cell.angle_beta   90.00
_cell.angle_gamma   90.00
#
_symmetry.space_group_name_H-M   'P 1'
#
loop_
_entity.id
_entity.type
_entity.pdbx_description
1 polymer ?
#
loop_
_entity_poly.entity_id
_entity_poly.type
_entity_poly.pdbx_seq_one_letter_code
_entity_poly.pdbx_strand_id
1 'polypeptide(L)'
;AAGVIANAGTLGILIPPSIVMVVYASATDVSVGRMFLAGVIPGLLAGIMLMVTIYIIAKMRNLPKGDWLGWNEIFASAREAVWGLFLIVIILGGIYGGIFTPTEAAAVASVYAFFIAVFVYRDMGPLAAREGKPRQNLIQNPSALITAFFHKDTRDTLFEAGKLTVTLMFIIANALILKHVLTDEQIPQQIASAMLSAGFGAIMFLVIVNIILLIGGQFMEPSGLIVIV
;
A
#
# COMPACT_ATOMS: atom_id res chain seq x y z
N ALA A 1 6.88 20.19 -6.52
CA ALA A 1 7.31 18.78 -6.69
C ALA A 1 6.98 17.94 -5.45
N ALA A 2 7.47 18.29 -4.24
CA ALA A 2 7.30 17.49 -3.02
C ALA A 2 5.82 17.16 -2.69
N GLY A 3 4.91 18.14 -2.74
CA GLY A 3 3.49 17.93 -2.47
C GLY A 3 2.79 16.98 -3.45
N VAL A 4 3.21 16.96 -4.72
CA VAL A 4 2.69 16.00 -5.71
C VAL A 4 3.16 14.59 -5.41
N ILE A 5 4.44 14.42 -5.05
CA ILE A 5 5.01 13.12 -4.70
C ILE A 5 4.35 12.58 -3.42
N ALA A 6 4.15 13.43 -2.40
CA ALA A 6 3.47 13.04 -1.17
C ALA A 6 2.02 12.59 -1.44
N ASN A 7 1.25 13.35 -2.23
CA ASN A 7 -0.11 12.97 -2.60
C ASN A 7 -0.17 11.72 -3.49
N ALA A 8 0.80 11.51 -4.37
CA ALA A 8 0.87 10.27 -5.16
C ALA A 8 1.14 9.05 -4.27
N GLY A 9 1.93 9.21 -3.21
CA GLY A 9 2.17 8.15 -2.21
C GLY A 9 0.90 7.69 -1.50
N THR A 10 -0.07 8.59 -1.28
CA THR A 10 -1.35 8.21 -0.62
C THR A 10 -2.22 7.29 -1.47
N LEU A 11 -2.05 7.27 -2.80
CA LEU A 11 -2.75 6.32 -3.67
C LEU A 11 -2.42 4.86 -3.34
N GLY A 12 -1.22 4.59 -2.85
CA GLY A 12 -0.82 3.24 -2.41
C GLY A 12 -1.63 2.72 -1.21
N ILE A 13 -2.29 3.61 -0.47
CA ILE A 13 -3.21 3.22 0.62
C ILE A 13 -4.58 2.81 0.06
N LEU A 14 -5.01 3.43 -1.04
CA LEU A 14 -6.33 3.19 -1.65
C LEU A 14 -6.31 2.07 -2.70
N ILE A 15 -5.22 1.95 -3.44
CA ILE A 15 -5.12 0.94 -4.51
C ILE A 15 -4.67 -0.39 -3.90
N PRO A 16 -5.45 -1.48 -4.09
CA PRO A 16 -5.08 -2.79 -3.57
C PRO A 16 -3.79 -3.35 -4.23
N PRO A 17 -2.99 -4.12 -3.48
CA PRO A 17 -3.15 -4.51 -2.07
C PRO A 17 -2.71 -3.41 -1.09
N SER A 18 -3.48 -3.19 -0.03
CA SER A 18 -3.23 -2.14 0.96
C SER A 18 -3.26 -2.68 2.39
N ILE A 19 -2.23 -2.38 3.18
CA ILE A 19 -2.15 -2.76 4.60
C ILE A 19 -3.30 -2.11 5.38
N VAL A 20 -3.61 -0.85 5.11
CA VAL A 20 -4.68 -0.11 5.81
C VAL A 20 -6.05 -0.76 5.58
N MET A 21 -6.32 -1.24 4.36
CA MET A 21 -7.56 -1.98 4.07
C MET A 21 -7.62 -3.33 4.77
N VAL A 22 -6.49 -4.02 4.95
CA VAL A 22 -6.41 -5.26 5.73
C VAL A 22 -6.72 -5.00 7.19
N VAL A 23 -6.14 -3.95 7.78
CA VAL A 23 -6.40 -3.53 9.16
C VAL A 23 -7.86 -3.17 9.36
N TYR A 24 -8.43 -2.36 8.46
CA TYR A 24 -9.85 -2.00 8.50
C TYR A 24 -10.74 -3.24 8.42
N ALA A 25 -10.50 -4.13 7.48
CA ALA A 25 -11.26 -5.36 7.31
C ALA A 25 -11.23 -6.24 8.57
N SER A 26 -10.05 -6.32 9.23
CA SER A 26 -9.88 -7.03 10.49
C SER A 26 -10.62 -6.37 11.66
N ALA A 27 -10.64 -5.03 11.71
CA ALA A 27 -11.30 -4.27 12.79
C ALA A 27 -12.83 -4.29 12.69
N THR A 28 -13.38 -4.49 11.48
CA THR A 28 -14.82 -4.45 11.17
C THR A 28 -15.40 -5.81 10.79
N ASP A 29 -14.61 -6.89 10.88
CA ASP A 29 -15.01 -8.25 10.50
C ASP A 29 -15.51 -8.37 9.05
N VAL A 30 -15.00 -7.53 8.16
CA VAL A 30 -15.31 -7.54 6.72
C VAL A 30 -14.26 -8.34 5.95
N SER A 31 -14.68 -9.00 4.88
CA SER A 31 -13.74 -9.71 4.00
C SER A 31 -12.70 -8.77 3.36
N VAL A 32 -11.42 -9.08 3.54
CA VAL A 32 -10.29 -8.34 2.94
C VAL A 32 -10.43 -8.25 1.41
N GLY A 33 -10.85 -9.33 0.74
CA GLY A 33 -11.09 -9.33 -0.70
C GLY A 33 -12.18 -8.33 -1.11
N ARG A 34 -13.31 -8.28 -0.39
CA ARG A 34 -14.36 -7.28 -0.65
C ARG A 34 -13.87 -5.87 -0.38
N MET A 35 -13.05 -5.67 0.63
CA MET A 35 -12.44 -4.37 0.95
C MET A 35 -11.51 -3.90 -0.16
N PHE A 36 -10.70 -4.80 -0.71
CA PHE A 36 -9.86 -4.52 -1.86
C PHE A 36 -10.67 -4.10 -3.10
N LEU A 37 -11.77 -4.81 -3.40
CA LEU A 37 -12.67 -4.41 -4.49
C LEU A 37 -13.27 -3.02 -4.28
N ALA A 38 -13.70 -2.72 -3.05
CA ALA A 38 -14.25 -1.41 -2.72
C ALA A 38 -13.25 -0.27 -2.92
N GLY A 39 -11.95 -0.53 -2.75
CA GLY A 39 -10.88 0.44 -2.92
C GLY A 39 -10.52 0.76 -4.37
N VAL A 40 -10.85 -0.12 -5.33
CA VAL A 40 -10.48 0.07 -6.74
C VAL A 40 -11.09 1.35 -7.32
N ILE A 41 -12.38 1.54 -7.16
CA ILE A 41 -13.08 2.72 -7.73
C ILE A 41 -12.60 4.03 -7.11
N PRO A 42 -12.57 4.19 -5.76
CA PRO A 42 -12.03 5.40 -5.15
C PRO A 42 -10.55 5.64 -5.49
N GLY A 43 -9.73 4.58 -5.55
CA GLY A 43 -8.33 4.67 -5.90
C GLY A 43 -8.11 5.17 -7.33
N LEU A 44 -8.85 4.64 -8.30
CA LEU A 44 -8.81 5.10 -9.69
C LEU A 44 -9.31 6.54 -9.81
N LEU A 45 -10.41 6.89 -9.14
CA LEU A 45 -10.93 8.24 -9.13
C LEU A 45 -9.92 9.25 -8.57
N ALA A 46 -9.32 8.94 -7.42
CA ALA A 46 -8.29 9.78 -6.82
C ALA A 46 -7.05 9.91 -7.72
N GLY A 47 -6.62 8.83 -8.38
CA GLY A 47 -5.54 8.86 -9.36
C GLY A 47 -5.84 9.76 -10.56
N ILE A 48 -7.04 9.65 -11.13
CA ILE A 48 -7.48 10.50 -12.25
C ILE A 48 -7.55 11.98 -11.81
N MET A 49 -8.13 12.26 -10.65
CA MET A 49 -8.21 13.63 -10.11
C MET A 49 -6.81 14.22 -9.89
N LEU A 50 -5.88 13.44 -9.37
CA LEU A 50 -4.48 13.86 -9.19
C LEU A 50 -3.81 14.15 -10.54
N MET A 51 -3.97 13.27 -11.53
CA MET A 51 -3.44 13.47 -12.88
C MET A 51 -3.99 14.73 -13.54
N VAL A 52 -5.30 14.97 -13.44
CA VAL A 52 -5.93 16.19 -13.96
C VAL A 52 -5.39 17.44 -13.27
N THR A 53 -5.27 17.40 -11.94
CA THR A 53 -4.72 18.52 -11.16
C THR A 53 -3.28 18.83 -11.57
N ILE A 54 -2.44 17.80 -11.70
CA ILE A 54 -1.04 17.95 -12.14
C ILE A 54 -1.00 18.54 -13.56
N TYR A 55 -1.82 18.05 -14.47
CA TYR A 55 -1.89 18.54 -15.84
C TYR A 55 -2.27 20.03 -15.90
N ILE A 56 -3.29 20.43 -15.13
CA ILE A 56 -3.71 21.85 -15.04
C ILE A 56 -2.57 22.72 -14.50
N ILE A 57 -1.94 22.32 -13.39
CA ILE A 57 -0.83 23.05 -12.77
C ILE A 57 0.36 23.14 -13.72
N ALA A 58 0.72 22.06 -14.40
CA ALA A 58 1.82 22.02 -15.36
C ALA A 58 1.58 22.98 -16.52
N LYS A 59 0.35 23.03 -17.01
CA LYS A 59 -0.05 23.97 -18.09
C LYS A 59 -0.05 25.43 -17.63
N MET A 60 -0.58 25.69 -16.42
CA MET A 60 -0.61 27.07 -15.86
C MET A 60 0.80 27.59 -15.55
N ARG A 61 1.73 26.74 -15.13
CA ARG A 61 3.11 27.11 -14.78
C ARG A 61 4.10 26.97 -15.94
N ASN A 62 3.64 26.62 -17.14
CA ASN A 62 4.48 26.38 -18.31
C ASN A 62 5.68 25.49 -18.01
N LEU A 63 5.43 24.35 -17.29
CA LEU A 63 6.50 23.44 -16.98
C LEU A 63 7.10 22.82 -18.24
N PRO A 64 8.43 22.56 -18.28
CA PRO A 64 9.07 21.96 -19.43
C PRO A 64 8.45 20.58 -19.71
N LYS A 65 8.20 20.31 -20.99
CA LYS A 65 7.72 19.01 -21.46
C LYS A 65 8.90 18.12 -21.81
N GLY A 66 8.83 16.87 -21.44
CA GLY A 66 9.73 15.86 -21.95
C GLY A 66 9.40 15.51 -23.40
N ASP A 67 10.39 15.06 -24.15
CA ASP A 67 10.19 14.58 -25.51
C ASP A 67 9.43 13.25 -25.52
N TRP A 68 8.60 13.06 -26.54
CA TRP A 68 7.92 11.79 -26.75
C TRP A 68 8.92 10.75 -27.31
N LEU A 69 9.27 9.75 -26.49
CA LEU A 69 10.24 8.72 -26.83
C LEU A 69 9.68 7.61 -27.77
N GLY A 70 8.38 7.67 -28.07
CA GLY A 70 7.73 6.74 -28.97
C GLY A 70 7.16 5.48 -28.31
N TRP A 71 6.40 4.71 -29.08
CA TRP A 71 5.76 3.48 -28.64
C TRP A 71 6.74 2.38 -28.26
N ASN A 72 7.90 2.32 -28.92
CA ASN A 72 8.92 1.32 -28.62
C ASN A 72 9.42 1.42 -27.19
N GLU A 73 9.59 2.64 -26.66
CA GLU A 73 10.01 2.88 -25.29
C GLU A 73 8.92 2.46 -24.31
N ILE A 74 7.65 2.70 -24.63
CA ILE A 74 6.51 2.25 -23.78
C ILE A 74 6.49 0.73 -23.70
N PHE A 75 6.66 0.01 -24.81
CA PHE A 75 6.71 -1.46 -24.80
C PHE A 75 7.94 -2.01 -24.09
N ALA A 76 9.09 -1.36 -24.24
CA ALA A 76 10.30 -1.73 -23.52
C ALA A 76 10.15 -1.58 -22.01
N SER A 77 9.66 -0.43 -21.56
CA SER A 77 9.36 -0.15 -20.15
C SER A 77 8.28 -1.05 -19.57
N ALA A 78 7.22 -1.33 -20.33
CA ALA A 78 6.17 -2.25 -19.92
C ALA A 78 6.71 -3.68 -19.74
N ARG A 79 7.60 -4.14 -20.63
CA ARG A 79 8.25 -5.45 -20.52
C ARG A 79 9.16 -5.53 -19.27
N GLU A 80 9.83 -4.46 -18.93
CA GLU A 80 10.65 -4.38 -17.72
C GLU A 80 9.77 -4.40 -16.46
N ALA A 81 8.65 -3.66 -16.48
CA ALA A 81 7.72 -3.56 -15.36
C ALA A 81 6.84 -4.82 -15.17
N VAL A 82 6.71 -5.71 -16.18
CA VAL A 82 5.77 -6.84 -16.15
C VAL A 82 5.94 -7.74 -14.94
N TRP A 83 7.16 -7.98 -14.51
CA TRP A 83 7.46 -8.82 -13.37
C TRP A 83 6.94 -8.21 -12.05
N GLY A 84 7.08 -6.88 -11.88
CA GLY A 84 6.50 -6.17 -10.74
C GLY A 84 4.98 -6.12 -10.78
N LEU A 85 4.39 -5.88 -11.96
CA LEU A 85 2.93 -5.87 -12.14
C LEU A 85 2.31 -7.25 -11.92
N PHE A 86 3.02 -8.32 -12.23
CA PHE A 86 2.54 -9.69 -12.00
C PHE A 86 2.32 -10.00 -10.51
N LEU A 87 3.02 -9.30 -9.61
CA LEU A 87 2.75 -9.38 -8.17
C LEU A 87 1.29 -9.04 -7.82
N ILE A 88 0.76 -8.00 -8.47
CA ILE A 88 -0.64 -7.58 -8.28
C ILE A 88 -1.58 -8.70 -8.76
N VAL A 89 -1.26 -9.33 -9.88
CA VAL A 89 -2.03 -10.45 -10.44
C VAL A 89 -2.00 -11.66 -9.49
N ILE A 90 -0.86 -11.98 -8.88
CA ILE A 90 -0.74 -13.06 -7.89
C ILE A 90 -1.66 -12.78 -6.71
N ILE A 91 -1.60 -11.59 -6.13
CA ILE A 91 -2.35 -11.26 -4.92
C ILE A 91 -3.85 -11.17 -5.23
N LEU A 92 -4.25 -10.29 -6.14
CA LEU A 92 -5.66 -10.06 -6.42
C LEU A 92 -6.29 -11.24 -7.16
N GLY A 93 -5.59 -11.81 -8.15
CA GLY A 93 -6.06 -12.97 -8.89
C GLY A 93 -6.19 -14.21 -8.00
N GLY A 94 -5.23 -14.42 -7.09
CA GLY A 94 -5.27 -15.52 -6.15
C GLY A 94 -6.41 -15.42 -5.13
N ILE A 95 -6.65 -14.21 -4.59
CA ILE A 95 -7.73 -13.95 -3.63
C ILE A 95 -9.11 -14.05 -4.32
N TYR A 96 -9.30 -13.38 -5.45
CA TYR A 96 -10.59 -13.38 -6.15
C TYR A 96 -10.89 -14.68 -6.87
N GLY A 97 -9.86 -15.39 -7.30
CA GLY A 97 -10.00 -16.76 -7.84
C GLY A 97 -10.31 -17.81 -6.78
N GLY A 98 -10.30 -17.43 -5.48
CA GLY A 98 -10.54 -18.36 -4.37
C GLY A 98 -9.42 -19.37 -4.17
N ILE A 99 -8.23 -19.12 -4.75
CA ILE A 99 -7.06 -20.02 -4.66
C ILE A 99 -6.33 -19.79 -3.35
N PHE A 100 -6.24 -18.54 -2.91
CA PHE A 100 -5.52 -18.12 -1.72
C PHE A 100 -6.39 -17.27 -0.79
N THR A 101 -6.20 -17.47 0.50
CA THR A 101 -6.58 -16.49 1.51
C THR A 101 -5.66 -15.25 1.40
N PRO A 102 -6.04 -14.08 1.92
CA PRO A 102 -5.16 -12.89 1.90
C PRO A 102 -3.79 -13.13 2.52
N THR A 103 -3.71 -13.93 3.58
CA THR A 103 -2.46 -14.27 4.25
C THR A 103 -1.57 -15.16 3.37
N GLU A 104 -2.15 -16.17 2.73
CA GLU A 104 -1.43 -17.05 1.80
C GLU A 104 -0.97 -16.28 0.56
N ALA A 105 -1.81 -15.40 0.01
CA ALA A 105 -1.45 -14.53 -1.10
C ALA A 105 -0.26 -13.62 -0.75
N ALA A 106 -0.22 -13.06 0.47
CA ALA A 106 0.90 -12.26 0.93
C ALA A 106 2.19 -13.08 1.06
N ALA A 107 2.10 -14.32 1.56
CA ALA A 107 3.26 -15.22 1.66
C ALA A 107 3.82 -15.58 0.28
N VAL A 108 2.95 -15.97 -0.66
CA VAL A 108 3.34 -16.29 -2.05
C VAL A 108 3.95 -15.05 -2.73
N ALA A 109 3.34 -13.87 -2.54
CA ALA A 109 3.83 -12.62 -3.08
C ALA A 109 5.22 -12.25 -2.52
N SER A 110 5.48 -12.48 -1.23
CA SER A 110 6.78 -12.21 -0.61
C SER A 110 7.88 -13.09 -1.20
N VAL A 111 7.59 -14.38 -1.37
CA VAL A 111 8.52 -15.33 -2.01
C VAL A 111 8.77 -14.94 -3.45
N TYR A 112 7.71 -14.64 -4.21
CA TYR A 112 7.81 -14.18 -5.59
C TYR A 112 8.66 -12.90 -5.69
N ALA A 113 8.37 -11.89 -4.88
CA ALA A 113 9.10 -10.62 -4.86
C ALA A 113 10.60 -10.83 -4.59
N PHE A 114 10.95 -11.71 -3.64
CA PHE A 114 12.33 -12.07 -3.35
C PHE A 114 13.02 -12.66 -4.60
N PHE A 115 12.40 -13.62 -5.26
CA PHE A 115 12.99 -14.23 -6.46
C PHE A 115 13.16 -13.23 -7.60
N ILE A 116 12.17 -12.36 -7.83
CA ILE A 116 12.26 -11.33 -8.88
C ILE A 116 13.37 -10.31 -8.57
N ALA A 117 13.43 -9.81 -7.34
CA ALA A 117 14.44 -8.83 -6.93
C ALA A 117 15.87 -9.38 -7.04
N VAL A 118 16.09 -10.64 -6.65
CA VAL A 118 17.42 -11.26 -6.63
C VAL A 118 17.85 -11.77 -8.00
N PHE A 119 16.96 -12.45 -8.74
CA PHE A 119 17.35 -13.21 -9.93
C PHE A 119 16.96 -12.54 -11.24
N VAL A 120 15.87 -11.78 -11.27
CA VAL A 120 15.41 -11.10 -12.50
C VAL A 120 15.97 -9.69 -12.56
N TYR A 121 15.60 -8.84 -11.59
CA TYR A 121 16.08 -7.45 -11.55
C TYR A 121 17.52 -7.35 -11.08
N ARG A 122 17.97 -8.25 -10.22
CA ARG A 122 19.32 -8.25 -9.65
C ARG A 122 19.69 -6.93 -8.99
N ASP A 123 18.73 -6.39 -8.25
CA ASP A 123 18.87 -5.13 -7.53
C ASP A 123 19.32 -5.37 -6.08
N MET A 124 19.21 -6.62 -5.61
CA MET A 124 19.67 -7.06 -4.30
C MET A 124 20.35 -8.42 -4.36
N GLY A 125 21.11 -8.74 -3.32
CA GLY A 125 21.74 -10.05 -3.16
C GLY A 125 23.10 -10.18 -3.89
N PRO A 126 23.57 -11.42 -4.08
CA PRO A 126 24.89 -11.70 -4.61
C PRO A 126 25.07 -11.38 -6.09
N LEU A 127 23.98 -11.17 -6.84
CA LEU A 127 23.99 -10.87 -8.28
C LEU A 127 23.89 -9.37 -8.58
N ALA A 128 23.63 -8.54 -7.57
CA ALA A 128 23.46 -7.10 -7.71
C ALA A 128 24.77 -6.40 -8.14
N ALA A 129 24.62 -5.32 -8.91
CA ALA A 129 25.74 -4.44 -9.22
C ALA A 129 26.25 -3.77 -7.93
N ARG A 130 27.54 -3.74 -7.73
CA ARG A 130 28.22 -3.07 -6.60
C ARG A 130 29.40 -2.29 -7.11
N GLU A 131 29.92 -1.38 -6.29
CA GLU A 131 31.12 -0.62 -6.65
C GLU A 131 32.24 -1.56 -7.13
N GLY A 132 32.65 -1.38 -8.40
CA GLY A 132 33.70 -2.17 -9.05
C GLY A 132 33.26 -3.56 -9.57
N LYS A 133 31.98 -3.97 -9.43
CA LYS A 133 31.47 -5.23 -9.98
C LYS A 133 30.18 -5.03 -10.77
N PRO A 134 30.13 -5.42 -12.06
CA PRO A 134 28.91 -5.38 -12.85
C PRO A 134 27.88 -6.40 -12.33
N ARG A 135 26.61 -6.24 -12.72
CA ARG A 135 25.55 -7.25 -12.48
C ARG A 135 26.00 -8.60 -13.02
N GLN A 136 25.88 -9.63 -12.20
CA GLN A 136 26.24 -11.01 -12.56
C GLN A 136 25.02 -11.80 -13.00
N ASN A 137 25.25 -12.80 -13.83
CA ASN A 137 24.23 -13.77 -14.20
C ASN A 137 24.31 -14.98 -13.27
N LEU A 138 23.18 -15.70 -13.12
CA LEU A 138 23.14 -16.93 -12.32
C LEU A 138 24.14 -17.98 -12.85
N ILE A 139 24.37 -18.02 -14.17
CA ILE A 139 25.35 -18.92 -14.80
C ILE A 139 26.78 -18.59 -14.35
N GLN A 140 27.10 -17.31 -14.13
CA GLN A 140 28.40 -16.84 -13.66
C GLN A 140 28.60 -17.06 -12.16
N ASN A 141 27.50 -17.12 -11.41
CA ASN A 141 27.53 -17.32 -9.96
C ASN A 141 26.39 -18.26 -9.52
N PRO A 142 26.51 -19.57 -9.77
CA PRO A 142 25.45 -20.53 -9.42
C PRO A 142 25.23 -20.69 -7.92
N SER A 143 26.25 -20.39 -7.09
CA SER A 143 26.11 -20.39 -5.63
C SER A 143 25.14 -19.32 -5.13
N ALA A 144 24.79 -18.32 -5.97
CA ALA A 144 23.81 -17.30 -5.65
C ALA A 144 22.43 -17.87 -5.28
N LEU A 145 22.06 -19.06 -5.76
CA LEU A 145 20.83 -19.75 -5.37
C LEU A 145 20.72 -19.99 -3.85
N ILE A 146 21.83 -20.27 -3.22
CA ILE A 146 21.89 -20.52 -1.78
C ILE A 146 22.32 -19.28 -1.02
N THR A 147 23.38 -18.60 -1.50
CA THR A 147 23.95 -17.45 -0.79
C THR A 147 23.02 -16.23 -0.77
N ALA A 148 22.04 -16.14 -1.69
CA ALA A 148 21.03 -15.09 -1.67
C ALA A 148 20.19 -15.08 -0.38
N PHE A 149 19.86 -16.24 0.16
CA PHE A 149 19.06 -16.35 1.39
C PHE A 149 19.81 -15.84 2.63
N PHE A 150 21.13 -16.00 2.65
CA PHE A 150 21.99 -15.57 3.76
C PHE A 150 22.71 -14.25 3.49
N HIS A 151 22.39 -13.61 2.36
CA HIS A 151 23.02 -12.36 1.98
C HIS A 151 22.62 -11.22 2.92
N LYS A 152 23.51 -10.24 3.09
CA LYS A 152 23.27 -9.09 3.95
C LYS A 152 21.96 -8.36 3.55
N ASP A 153 21.76 -8.10 2.25
CA ASP A 153 20.58 -7.39 1.75
C ASP A 153 19.28 -8.11 2.14
N THR A 154 19.26 -9.45 2.03
CA THR A 154 18.10 -10.27 2.43
C THR A 154 17.83 -10.17 3.91
N ARG A 155 18.90 -10.27 4.72
CA ARG A 155 18.79 -10.12 6.16
C ARG A 155 18.32 -8.72 6.57
N ASP A 156 18.85 -7.70 5.95
CA ASP A 156 18.49 -6.31 6.24
C ASP A 156 17.03 -6.04 5.83
N THR A 157 16.59 -6.55 4.67
CA THR A 157 15.18 -6.48 4.24
C THR A 157 14.23 -7.20 5.21
N LEU A 158 14.59 -8.40 5.67
CA LEU A 158 13.78 -9.15 6.65
C LEU A 158 13.74 -8.43 8.01
N PHE A 159 14.85 -7.84 8.42
CA PHE A 159 14.92 -7.07 9.67
C PHE A 159 14.05 -5.81 9.61
N GLU A 160 14.10 -5.06 8.51
CA GLU A 160 13.24 -3.88 8.31
C GLU A 160 11.76 -4.26 8.22
N ALA A 161 11.43 -5.35 7.52
CA ALA A 161 10.07 -5.87 7.48
C ALA A 161 9.58 -6.27 8.89
N GLY A 162 10.44 -6.93 9.68
CA GLY A 162 10.14 -7.28 11.07
C GLY A 162 9.91 -6.06 11.94
N LYS A 163 10.75 -5.04 11.85
CA LYS A 163 10.57 -3.76 12.55
C LYS A 163 9.22 -3.12 12.21
N LEU A 164 8.90 -3.02 10.92
CA LEU A 164 7.64 -2.45 10.47
C LEU A 164 6.45 -3.24 11.04
N THR A 165 6.51 -4.56 10.98
CA THR A 165 5.46 -5.45 11.52
C THR A 165 5.25 -5.23 13.01
N VAL A 166 6.33 -5.20 13.81
CA VAL A 166 6.25 -4.96 15.25
C VAL A 166 5.65 -3.58 15.55
N THR A 167 6.08 -2.56 14.83
CA THR A 167 5.55 -1.20 15.00
C THR A 167 4.05 -1.15 14.70
N LEU A 168 3.61 -1.71 13.58
CA LEU A 168 2.19 -1.74 13.22
C LEU A 168 1.36 -2.55 14.23
N MET A 169 1.84 -3.72 14.66
CA MET A 169 1.14 -4.54 15.66
C MET A 169 1.01 -3.81 17.00
N PHE A 170 2.04 -3.08 17.41
CA PHE A 170 2.01 -2.27 18.62
C PHE A 170 0.98 -1.13 18.54
N ILE A 171 0.93 -0.42 17.40
CA ILE A 171 -0.07 0.62 17.15
C ILE A 171 -1.49 0.05 17.19
N ILE A 172 -1.73 -1.06 16.48
CA ILE A 172 -3.04 -1.72 16.44
C ILE A 172 -3.45 -2.20 17.84
N ALA A 173 -2.55 -2.81 18.60
CA ALA A 173 -2.84 -3.25 19.96
C ALA A 173 -3.29 -2.09 20.86
N ASN A 174 -2.59 -0.96 20.83
CA ASN A 174 -2.98 0.23 21.59
C ASN A 174 -4.32 0.82 21.11
N ALA A 175 -4.55 0.84 19.79
CA ALA A 175 -5.81 1.31 19.23
C ALA A 175 -7.00 0.42 19.66
N LEU A 176 -6.80 -0.91 19.71
CA LEU A 176 -7.83 -1.85 20.19
C LEU A 176 -8.15 -1.64 21.69
N ILE A 177 -7.15 -1.35 22.53
CA ILE A 177 -7.38 -1.01 23.93
C ILE A 177 -8.25 0.25 24.04
N LEU A 178 -7.90 1.30 23.30
CA LEU A 178 -8.68 2.54 23.28
C LEU A 178 -10.11 2.30 22.77
N LYS A 179 -10.26 1.54 21.66
CA LYS A 179 -11.56 1.13 21.12
C LYS A 179 -12.41 0.43 22.18
N HIS A 180 -11.81 -0.48 22.97
CA HIS A 180 -12.52 -1.19 24.03
C HIS A 180 -13.05 -0.24 25.08
N VAL A 181 -12.22 0.68 25.57
CA VAL A 181 -12.63 1.71 26.54
C VAL A 181 -13.75 2.60 25.99
N LEU A 182 -13.62 3.08 24.75
CA LEU A 182 -14.65 3.92 24.12
C LEU A 182 -15.99 3.17 23.95
N THR A 183 -15.93 1.86 23.69
CA THR A 183 -17.12 1.02 23.54
C THR A 183 -17.78 0.74 24.88
N ASP A 184 -17.02 0.47 25.93
CA ASP A 184 -17.53 0.26 27.30
C ASP A 184 -18.22 1.50 27.84
N GLU A 185 -17.66 2.67 27.59
CA GLU A 185 -18.24 3.98 27.96
C GLU A 185 -19.37 4.41 27.01
N GLN A 186 -19.71 3.59 26.01
CA GLN A 186 -20.76 3.86 25.02
C GLN A 186 -20.60 5.19 24.27
N ILE A 187 -19.36 5.68 24.14
CA ILE A 187 -19.08 6.97 23.48
C ILE A 187 -19.59 7.03 22.03
N PRO A 188 -19.39 6.00 21.16
CA PRO A 188 -19.94 6.02 19.82
C PRO A 188 -21.46 6.14 19.79
N GLN A 189 -22.16 5.44 20.69
CA GLN A 189 -23.62 5.46 20.79
C GLN A 189 -24.13 6.83 21.26
N GLN A 190 -23.45 7.45 22.22
CA GLN A 190 -23.76 8.81 22.69
C GLN A 190 -23.59 9.83 21.55
N ILE A 191 -22.50 9.76 20.80
CA ILE A 191 -22.27 10.63 19.63
C ILE A 191 -23.38 10.42 18.59
N ALA A 192 -23.69 9.17 18.23
CA ALA A 192 -24.73 8.86 17.25
C ALA A 192 -26.11 9.38 17.70
N SER A 193 -26.48 9.18 18.96
CA SER A 193 -27.75 9.66 19.51
C SER A 193 -27.83 11.18 19.54
N ALA A 194 -26.75 11.87 19.93
CA ALA A 194 -26.68 13.32 19.90
C ALA A 194 -26.83 13.88 18.48
N MET A 195 -26.20 13.25 17.50
CA MET A 195 -26.32 13.64 16.09
C MET A 195 -27.74 13.46 15.55
N LEU A 196 -28.38 12.34 15.87
CA LEU A 196 -29.76 12.07 15.48
C LEU A 196 -30.73 13.04 16.14
N SER A 197 -30.54 13.35 17.44
CA SER A 197 -31.37 14.32 18.15
C SER A 197 -31.21 15.76 17.63
N ALA A 198 -30.02 16.08 17.09
CA ALA A 198 -29.76 17.34 16.41
C ALA A 198 -30.36 17.41 14.99
N GLY A 199 -31.03 16.34 14.51
CA GLY A 199 -31.63 16.28 13.16
C GLY A 199 -30.61 16.03 12.03
N PHE A 200 -29.42 15.53 12.35
CA PHE A 200 -28.41 15.24 11.33
C PHE A 200 -28.77 13.96 10.56
N GLY A 201 -28.88 14.07 9.24
CA GLY A 201 -29.05 12.93 8.35
C GLY A 201 -27.71 12.25 8.03
N ALA A 202 -27.81 11.13 7.29
CA ALA A 202 -26.63 10.31 6.90
C ALA A 202 -25.52 11.12 6.20
N ILE A 203 -25.89 12.11 5.39
CA ILE A 203 -24.89 12.94 4.68
C ILE A 203 -24.09 13.79 5.69
N MET A 204 -24.76 14.42 6.66
CA MET A 204 -24.10 15.24 7.67
C MET A 204 -23.20 14.38 8.56
N PHE A 205 -23.63 13.17 8.91
CA PHE A 205 -22.82 12.19 9.61
C PHE A 205 -21.50 11.92 8.86
N LEU A 206 -21.59 11.59 7.56
CA LEU A 206 -20.38 11.35 6.74
C LEU A 206 -19.47 12.58 6.65
N VAL A 207 -20.03 13.79 6.57
CA VAL A 207 -19.23 15.03 6.56
C VAL A 207 -18.46 15.19 7.89
N ILE A 208 -19.12 14.97 9.02
CA ILE A 208 -18.49 15.08 10.35
C ILE A 208 -17.38 14.03 10.50
N VAL A 209 -17.65 12.77 10.14
CA VAL A 209 -16.63 11.70 10.16
C VAL A 209 -15.43 12.07 9.28
N ASN A 210 -15.66 12.59 8.08
CA ASN A 210 -14.56 13.03 7.20
C ASN A 210 -13.74 14.16 7.83
N ILE A 211 -14.37 15.12 8.52
CA ILE A 211 -13.66 16.20 9.24
C ILE A 211 -12.82 15.63 10.37
N ILE A 212 -13.37 14.69 11.16
CA ILE A 212 -12.65 14.03 12.25
C ILE A 212 -11.44 13.27 11.71
N LEU A 213 -11.62 12.49 10.65
CA LEU A 213 -10.55 11.73 9.97
C LEU A 213 -9.48 12.66 9.37
N LEU A 214 -9.89 13.79 8.80
CA LEU A 214 -8.96 14.79 8.26
C LEU A 214 -8.08 15.39 9.35
N ILE A 215 -8.69 15.78 10.48
CA ILE A 215 -7.95 16.35 11.62
C ILE A 215 -7.10 15.28 12.28
N GLY A 216 -7.67 14.12 12.58
CA GLY A 216 -6.97 12.99 13.22
C GLY A 216 -5.79 12.48 12.40
N GLY A 217 -5.93 12.41 11.07
CA GLY A 217 -4.88 11.99 10.15
C GLY A 217 -3.67 12.91 10.06
N GLN A 218 -3.74 14.14 10.64
CA GLN A 218 -2.57 15.01 10.78
C GLN A 218 -1.65 14.58 11.93
N PHE A 219 -2.18 13.85 12.90
CA PHE A 219 -1.50 13.53 14.17
C PHE A 219 -1.28 12.03 14.36
N MET A 220 -2.09 11.20 13.72
CA MET A 220 -2.12 9.75 13.93
C MET A 220 -1.82 9.00 12.65
N GLU A 221 -1.22 7.83 12.82
CA GLU A 221 -1.02 6.88 11.72
C GLU A 221 -2.39 6.33 11.26
N PRO A 222 -2.64 6.20 9.93
CA PRO A 222 -3.94 5.81 9.38
C PRO A 222 -4.52 4.50 9.93
N SER A 223 -3.68 3.49 10.16
CA SER A 223 -4.14 2.19 10.68
C SER A 223 -4.72 2.29 12.09
N GLY A 224 -4.08 3.09 12.96
CA GLY A 224 -4.56 3.34 14.32
C GLY A 224 -5.85 4.16 14.32
N LEU A 225 -5.91 5.22 13.52
CA LEU A 225 -7.08 6.08 13.43
C LEU A 225 -8.34 5.32 12.97
N ILE A 226 -8.21 4.46 11.96
CA ILE A 226 -9.31 3.65 11.43
C ILE A 226 -9.86 2.65 12.45
N VAL A 227 -9.03 2.15 13.35
CA VAL A 227 -9.47 1.22 14.41
C VAL A 227 -10.24 1.95 15.52
N ILE A 228 -9.96 3.25 15.74
CA ILE A 228 -10.56 4.05 16.81
C ILE A 228 -11.90 4.67 16.37
N VAL A 229 -12.00 5.16 15.15
CA VAL A 229 -13.18 5.86 14.60
C VAL A 229 -14.19 4.89 14.00
#